data_7c5b691ab62cd5c797dcab6765ccca38
#
_entry.id   7c5b691ab62cd5c797dcab6765ccca38
#
_cell.length_a   1.000
_cell.length_b   1.000
_cell.length_c   1.000
_cell.angle_alpha   90.00
_cell.angle_beta   90.00
_cell.angle_gamma   90.00
#
_symmetry.space_group_name_H-M   'P 1'
#
loop_
_entity.id
_entity.type
_entity.pdbx_description
1 polymer ?
#
loop_
_entity_poly.entity_id
_entity_poly.type
_entity_poly.pdbx_seq_one_letter_code
_entity_poly.pdbx_strand_id
1 'polypeptide(L)'
;MQAMMNPRKSVGTAYLAYSGRLLAEVADALGKSDDAANYRDTAANAVKAYRAAFTENGVIHSDRQCEYVRAIAFALLGEDESKTAAATLNQMVIENGYHLNTGFLSTPFLCDVLAKYGYVDTAYKLLLQPDAPGWLYEVGKGATTVWETWTGIDENGKPHESLNHYSYGAICGWLFGGVCGIRYTDGALTIAPTPDKSLGWA
;
A
#
# COMPACT_ATOMS: atom_id res chain seq x y z
N MET A 1 -7.30 -1.29 23.17
CA MET A 1 -7.97 -0.03 22.77
C MET A 1 -7.02 1.17 22.73
N GLN A 2 -6.25 1.49 23.79
CA GLN A 2 -5.36 2.68 23.79
C GLN A 2 -4.20 2.61 22.78
N ALA A 3 -3.65 1.41 22.50
CA ALA A 3 -2.60 1.22 21.50
C ALA A 3 -3.11 1.44 20.04
N MET A 4 -4.35 1.05 19.75
CA MET A 4 -5.00 1.29 18.47
C MET A 4 -5.22 2.77 18.18
N MET A 5 -5.39 3.60 19.22
CA MET A 5 -5.56 5.05 19.09
C MET A 5 -4.26 5.82 18.85
N ASN A 6 -3.08 5.14 18.88
CA ASN A 6 -1.80 5.77 18.59
C ASN A 6 -1.24 5.31 17.24
N PRO A 7 -1.56 6.02 16.14
CA PRO A 7 -1.18 5.62 14.79
C PRO A 7 0.34 5.59 14.57
N ARG A 8 1.11 6.36 15.34
CA ARG A 8 2.57 6.36 15.22
C ARG A 8 3.18 5.04 15.71
N LYS A 9 2.58 4.41 16.73
CA LYS A 9 3.06 3.11 17.23
C LYS A 9 2.74 1.98 16.26
N SER A 10 1.53 1.95 15.68
CA SER A 10 1.18 0.93 14.69
C SER A 10 2.05 1.01 13.44
N VAL A 11 2.29 2.22 12.94
CA VAL A 11 3.17 2.47 11.79
C VAL A 11 4.61 2.02 12.10
N GLY A 12 5.18 2.47 13.22
CA GLY A 12 6.54 2.11 13.59
C GLY A 12 6.75 0.61 13.74
N THR A 13 5.81 -0.09 14.40
CA THR A 13 5.88 -1.55 14.58
C THR A 13 5.72 -2.29 13.26
N ALA A 14 4.80 -1.85 12.39
CA ALA A 14 4.61 -2.43 11.06
C ALA A 14 5.87 -2.30 10.19
N TYR A 15 6.45 -1.10 10.16
CA TYR A 15 7.69 -0.86 9.41
C TYR A 15 8.91 -1.56 10.01
N LEU A 16 9.00 -1.75 11.32
CA LEU A 16 10.05 -2.54 11.93
C LEU A 16 10.01 -4.01 11.44
N ALA A 17 8.80 -4.59 11.35
CA ALA A 17 8.64 -5.94 10.82
C ALA A 17 9.01 -6.01 9.33
N TYR A 18 8.58 -5.04 8.53
CA TYR A 18 8.86 -4.97 7.10
C TYR A 18 10.35 -4.77 6.82
N SER A 19 10.97 -3.74 7.43
CA SER A 19 12.40 -3.44 7.27
C SER A 19 13.28 -4.58 7.76
N GLY A 20 12.92 -5.22 8.87
CA GLY A 20 13.66 -6.37 9.40
C GLY A 20 13.70 -7.54 8.40
N ARG A 21 12.60 -7.82 7.70
CA ARG A 21 12.60 -8.85 6.65
C ARG A 21 13.48 -8.47 5.46
N LEU A 22 13.37 -7.23 4.98
CA LEU A 22 14.21 -6.76 3.87
C LEU A 22 15.69 -6.80 4.23
N LEU A 23 16.05 -6.39 5.45
CA LEU A 23 17.44 -6.47 5.92
C LEU A 23 17.93 -7.91 6.04
N ALA A 24 17.07 -8.85 6.43
CA ALA A 24 17.43 -10.26 6.46
C ALA A 24 17.74 -10.80 5.05
N GLU A 25 16.93 -10.44 4.05
CA GLU A 25 17.16 -10.81 2.66
C GLU A 25 18.48 -10.22 2.12
N VAL A 26 18.76 -8.96 2.43
CA VAL A 26 20.04 -8.31 2.08
C VAL A 26 21.21 -9.00 2.77
N ALA A 27 21.09 -9.33 4.05
CA ALA A 27 22.14 -10.02 4.80
C ALA A 27 22.40 -11.43 4.22
N ASP A 28 21.37 -12.16 3.82
CA ASP A 28 21.51 -13.45 3.14
C ASP A 28 22.28 -13.31 1.81
N ALA A 29 21.87 -12.33 0.99
CA ALA A 29 22.53 -12.08 -0.30
C ALA A 29 24.01 -11.70 -0.14
N LEU A 30 24.39 -11.13 1.00
CA LEU A 30 25.76 -10.77 1.36
C LEU A 30 26.50 -11.90 2.11
N GLY A 31 25.88 -13.07 2.33
CA GLY A 31 26.47 -14.18 3.08
C GLY A 31 26.63 -13.94 4.58
N LYS A 32 25.87 -12.99 5.15
CA LYS A 32 25.92 -12.62 6.58
C LYS A 32 24.83 -13.35 7.36
N SER A 33 24.98 -14.64 7.54
CA SER A 33 23.94 -15.53 8.11
C SER A 33 23.50 -15.14 9.53
N ASP A 34 24.43 -14.70 10.39
CA ASP A 34 24.09 -14.31 11.76
C ASP A 34 23.26 -13.01 11.77
N ASP A 35 23.63 -12.03 10.96
CA ASP A 35 22.86 -10.80 10.80
C ASP A 35 21.46 -11.12 10.23
N ALA A 36 21.37 -12.00 9.23
CA ALA A 36 20.10 -12.43 8.66
C ALA A 36 19.18 -13.07 9.71
N ALA A 37 19.72 -13.95 10.55
CA ALA A 37 18.97 -14.57 11.64
C ALA A 37 18.46 -13.50 12.65
N ASN A 38 19.31 -12.58 13.08
CA ASN A 38 18.95 -11.51 14.01
C ASN A 38 17.84 -10.60 13.44
N TYR A 39 17.90 -10.25 12.13
CA TYR A 39 16.86 -9.43 11.50
C TYR A 39 15.53 -10.19 11.34
N ARG A 40 15.56 -11.50 11.05
CA ARG A 40 14.35 -12.35 11.02
C ARG A 40 13.69 -12.42 12.40
N ASP A 41 14.48 -12.61 13.46
CA ASP A 41 13.97 -12.64 14.83
C ASP A 41 13.36 -11.29 15.24
N THR A 42 14.02 -10.19 14.89
CA THR A 42 13.50 -8.84 15.10
C THR A 42 12.17 -8.64 14.39
N ALA A 43 12.07 -9.03 13.12
CA ALA A 43 10.84 -8.93 12.33
C ALA A 43 9.72 -9.80 12.92
N ALA A 44 10.03 -11.05 13.31
CA ALA A 44 9.05 -11.95 13.91
C ALA A 44 8.51 -11.42 15.25
N ASN A 45 9.38 -10.86 16.08
CA ASN A 45 8.98 -10.23 17.34
C ASN A 45 8.14 -8.97 17.11
N ALA A 46 8.45 -8.17 16.10
CA ALA A 46 7.65 -7.01 15.71
C ALA A 46 6.25 -7.43 15.23
N VAL A 47 6.12 -8.52 14.45
CA VAL A 47 4.82 -9.08 14.05
C VAL A 47 4.02 -9.52 15.28
N LYS A 48 4.63 -10.25 16.22
CA LYS A 48 3.94 -10.66 17.45
C LYS A 48 3.46 -9.45 18.26
N ALA A 49 4.30 -8.42 18.40
CA ALA A 49 3.96 -7.19 19.11
C ALA A 49 2.83 -6.42 18.39
N TYR A 50 2.87 -6.35 17.06
CA TYR A 50 1.81 -5.74 16.26
C TYR A 50 0.47 -6.45 16.49
N ARG A 51 0.44 -7.77 16.36
CA ARG A 51 -0.77 -8.57 16.55
C ARG A 51 -1.35 -8.39 17.95
N ALA A 52 -0.52 -8.45 18.98
CA ALA A 52 -0.95 -8.27 20.37
C ALA A 52 -1.51 -6.87 20.68
N ALA A 53 -0.97 -5.83 20.03
CA ALA A 53 -1.32 -4.45 20.33
C ALA A 53 -2.40 -3.85 19.42
N PHE A 54 -2.53 -4.33 18.16
CA PHE A 54 -3.34 -3.70 17.12
C PHE A 54 -4.35 -4.64 16.45
N THR A 55 -4.46 -5.88 16.92
CA THR A 55 -5.54 -6.79 16.50
C THR A 55 -6.21 -7.42 17.72
N GLU A 56 -7.47 -7.79 17.55
CA GLU A 56 -8.21 -8.61 18.49
C GLU A 56 -8.66 -9.88 17.76
N ASN A 57 -8.18 -11.05 18.21
CA ASN A 57 -8.40 -12.32 17.51
C ASN A 57 -8.04 -12.29 16.01
N GLY A 58 -6.99 -11.54 15.65
CA GLY A 58 -6.55 -11.39 14.26
C GLY A 58 -7.31 -10.33 13.44
N VAL A 59 -8.34 -9.72 14.04
CA VAL A 59 -9.13 -8.66 13.37
C VAL A 59 -8.60 -7.29 13.71
N ILE A 60 -8.46 -6.44 12.69
CA ILE A 60 -8.13 -5.02 12.85
C ILE A 60 -9.43 -4.26 13.10
N HIS A 61 -9.47 -3.45 14.14
CA HIS A 61 -10.56 -2.54 14.43
C HIS A 61 -10.11 -1.10 14.19
N SER A 62 -10.22 -0.64 12.95
CA SER A 62 -9.84 0.70 12.53
C SER A 62 -10.80 1.23 11.45
N ASP A 63 -11.02 2.52 11.45
CA ASP A 63 -11.73 3.27 10.42
C ASP A 63 -10.78 3.81 9.33
N ARG A 64 -9.52 3.37 9.33
CA ARG A 64 -8.46 3.91 8.47
C ARG A 64 -7.97 2.88 7.47
N GLN A 65 -8.19 3.10 6.18
CA GLN A 65 -7.68 2.24 5.09
C GLN A 65 -6.20 1.89 5.26
N CYS A 66 -5.37 2.86 5.66
CA CYS A 66 -3.93 2.69 5.77
C CYS A 66 -3.49 1.61 6.79
N GLU A 67 -4.28 1.29 7.80
CA GLU A 67 -3.97 0.22 8.76
C GLU A 67 -4.12 -1.15 8.10
N TYR A 68 -5.19 -1.36 7.35
CA TYR A 68 -5.45 -2.61 6.60
C TYR A 68 -4.39 -2.81 5.51
N VAL A 69 -4.09 -1.76 4.75
CA VAL A 69 -3.06 -1.83 3.69
C VAL A 69 -1.73 -2.30 4.24
N ARG A 70 -1.22 -1.68 5.30
CA ARG A 70 0.08 -2.05 5.90
C ARG A 70 0.06 -3.45 6.51
N ALA A 71 -1.01 -3.79 7.22
CA ALA A 71 -1.11 -5.10 7.85
C ALA A 71 -1.05 -6.24 6.84
N ILE A 72 -1.71 -6.07 5.69
CA ILE A 72 -1.71 -7.05 4.60
C ILE A 72 -0.38 -7.01 3.83
N ALA A 73 0.03 -5.83 3.36
CA ALA A 73 1.23 -5.67 2.54
C ALA A 73 2.51 -6.15 3.26
N PHE A 74 2.57 -5.91 4.57
CA PHE A 74 3.73 -6.30 5.39
C PHE A 74 3.55 -7.67 6.06
N ALA A 75 2.57 -8.46 5.65
CA ALA A 75 2.27 -9.78 6.18
C ALA A 75 2.29 -9.84 7.72
N LEU A 76 1.57 -8.91 8.36
CA LEU A 76 1.42 -8.85 9.82
C LEU A 76 0.29 -9.75 10.32
N LEU A 77 -0.54 -10.25 9.41
CA LEU A 77 -1.69 -11.10 9.63
C LEU A 77 -1.46 -12.48 9.02
N GLY A 78 -2.21 -13.49 9.46
CA GLY A 78 -2.32 -14.77 8.77
C GLY A 78 -3.09 -14.63 7.45
N GLU A 79 -3.07 -15.67 6.62
CA GLU A 79 -3.68 -15.62 5.28
C GLU A 79 -5.19 -15.36 5.32
N ASP A 80 -5.94 -16.09 6.17
CA ASP A 80 -7.39 -15.91 6.25
C ASP A 80 -7.80 -14.59 6.92
N GLU A 81 -7.00 -14.13 7.89
CA GLU A 81 -7.14 -12.80 8.47
C GLU A 81 -6.89 -11.70 7.42
N SER A 82 -5.91 -11.89 6.55
CA SER A 82 -5.60 -10.98 5.45
C SER A 82 -6.72 -10.92 4.42
N LYS A 83 -7.37 -12.05 4.10
CA LYS A 83 -8.56 -12.07 3.23
C LYS A 83 -9.70 -11.26 3.83
N THR A 84 -9.97 -11.45 5.12
CA THR A 84 -10.99 -10.69 5.85
C THR A 84 -10.66 -9.21 5.89
N ALA A 85 -9.41 -8.86 6.18
CA ALA A 85 -8.94 -7.49 6.20
C ALA A 85 -9.03 -6.83 4.81
N ALA A 86 -8.73 -7.57 3.74
CA ALA A 86 -8.85 -7.07 2.36
C ALA A 86 -10.31 -6.83 1.96
N ALA A 87 -11.24 -7.69 2.39
CA ALA A 87 -12.67 -7.48 2.18
C ALA A 87 -13.15 -6.21 2.89
N THR A 88 -12.73 -6.00 4.13
CA THR A 88 -13.03 -4.77 4.88
C THR A 88 -12.44 -3.54 4.20
N LEU A 89 -11.18 -3.60 3.79
CA LEU A 89 -10.52 -2.52 3.04
C LEU A 89 -11.28 -2.18 1.75
N ASN A 90 -11.67 -3.19 0.99
CA ASN A 90 -12.46 -3.01 -0.23
C ASN A 90 -13.78 -2.28 0.05
N GLN A 91 -14.50 -2.70 1.09
CA GLN A 91 -15.74 -2.06 1.49
C GLN A 91 -15.53 -0.59 1.91
N MET A 92 -14.47 -0.30 2.67
CA MET A 92 -14.11 1.07 3.05
C MET A 92 -13.82 1.95 1.84
N VAL A 93 -13.18 1.42 0.80
CA VAL A 93 -12.91 2.16 -0.44
C VAL A 93 -14.21 2.43 -1.19
N ILE A 94 -15.11 1.45 -1.27
CA ILE A 94 -16.42 1.61 -1.91
C ILE A 94 -17.27 2.67 -1.19
N GLU A 95 -17.35 2.58 0.13
CA GLU A 95 -18.10 3.53 0.97
C GLU A 95 -17.54 4.95 0.91
N ASN A 96 -16.24 5.07 0.67
CA ASN A 96 -15.58 6.37 0.44
C ASN A 96 -15.66 6.83 -1.03
N GLY A 97 -16.58 6.30 -1.82
CA GLY A 97 -16.80 6.68 -3.21
C GLY A 97 -15.62 6.39 -4.13
N TYR A 98 -14.88 5.30 -3.87
CA TYR A 98 -13.64 4.93 -4.56
C TYR A 98 -12.53 5.97 -4.46
N HIS A 99 -12.49 6.70 -3.35
CA HIS A 99 -11.37 7.56 -3.01
C HIS A 99 -10.45 6.87 -2.01
N LEU A 100 -9.16 7.05 -2.20
CA LEU A 100 -8.18 6.61 -1.23
C LEU A 100 -8.20 7.55 0.01
N ASN A 101 -7.89 6.97 1.16
CA ASN A 101 -7.67 7.70 2.40
C ASN A 101 -6.36 7.21 3.03
N THR A 102 -5.30 7.22 2.21
CA THR A 102 -3.97 6.76 2.58
C THR A 102 -2.96 7.85 2.29
N GLY A 103 -1.90 7.90 3.08
CA GLY A 103 -0.74 8.76 2.86
C GLY A 103 0.43 7.98 2.27
N PHE A 104 1.59 8.62 2.17
CA PHE A 104 2.83 8.11 1.56
C PHE A 104 3.20 6.69 1.95
N LEU A 105 2.98 6.32 3.21
CA LEU A 105 3.41 5.04 3.78
C LEU A 105 2.46 3.87 3.46
N SER A 106 1.37 4.09 2.78
CA SER A 106 0.40 3.04 2.47
C SER A 106 -0.10 3.08 1.03
N THR A 107 -0.19 4.26 0.43
CA THR A 107 -0.62 4.43 -0.97
C THR A 107 0.16 3.53 -1.95
N PRO A 108 1.51 3.33 -1.80
CA PRO A 108 2.27 2.46 -2.70
C PRO A 108 1.78 1.01 -2.77
N PHE A 109 1.10 0.53 -1.74
CA PHE A 109 0.68 -0.87 -1.61
C PHE A 109 -0.82 -1.08 -1.83
N LEU A 110 -1.62 -0.01 -1.89
CA LEU A 110 -3.08 -0.09 -1.85
C LEU A 110 -3.66 -0.90 -3.02
N CYS A 111 -3.28 -0.56 -4.25
CA CYS A 111 -3.80 -1.24 -5.44
C CYS A 111 -3.30 -2.69 -5.55
N ASP A 112 -2.03 -2.95 -5.19
CA ASP A 112 -1.49 -4.31 -5.14
C ASP A 112 -2.25 -5.19 -4.12
N VAL A 113 -2.53 -4.67 -2.93
CA VAL A 113 -3.28 -5.39 -1.90
C VAL A 113 -4.69 -5.72 -2.38
N LEU A 114 -5.41 -4.75 -2.94
CA LEU A 114 -6.76 -4.97 -3.47
C LEU A 114 -6.75 -6.00 -4.60
N ALA A 115 -5.86 -5.86 -5.57
CA ALA A 115 -5.74 -6.78 -6.72
C ALA A 115 -5.38 -8.20 -6.28
N LYS A 116 -4.45 -8.36 -5.33
CA LYS A 116 -4.02 -9.66 -4.79
C LYS A 116 -5.19 -10.46 -4.23
N TYR A 117 -6.16 -9.81 -3.62
CA TYR A 117 -7.33 -10.46 -3.01
C TYR A 117 -8.58 -10.43 -3.90
N GLY A 118 -8.43 -10.14 -5.19
CA GLY A 118 -9.51 -10.25 -6.20
C GLY A 118 -10.34 -8.97 -6.37
N TYR A 119 -9.99 -7.86 -5.72
CA TYR A 119 -10.69 -6.59 -5.83
C TYR A 119 -10.09 -5.69 -6.91
N VAL A 120 -9.84 -6.26 -8.08
CA VAL A 120 -9.21 -5.59 -9.23
C VAL A 120 -10.04 -4.40 -9.70
N ASP A 121 -11.36 -4.57 -9.84
CA ASP A 121 -12.27 -3.49 -10.25
C ASP A 121 -12.18 -2.27 -9.31
N THR A 122 -12.03 -2.52 -8.01
CA THR A 122 -11.88 -1.44 -7.02
C THR A 122 -10.54 -0.73 -7.17
N ALA A 123 -9.46 -1.47 -7.42
CA ALA A 123 -8.14 -0.90 -7.66
C ALA A 123 -8.14 0.00 -8.91
N TYR A 124 -8.79 -0.43 -10.00
CA TYR A 124 -8.95 0.40 -11.20
C TYR A 124 -9.82 1.64 -10.98
N LYS A 125 -10.91 1.52 -10.22
CA LYS A 125 -11.75 2.69 -9.89
C LYS A 125 -11.00 3.71 -9.05
N LEU A 126 -10.12 3.28 -8.14
CA LEU A 126 -9.20 4.16 -7.43
C LEU A 126 -8.22 4.85 -8.38
N LEU A 127 -7.56 4.08 -9.27
CA LEU A 127 -6.61 4.61 -10.24
C LEU A 127 -7.24 5.65 -11.17
N LEU A 128 -8.47 5.37 -11.63
CA LEU A 128 -9.19 6.18 -12.61
C LEU A 128 -10.11 7.24 -11.97
N GLN A 129 -10.00 7.47 -10.66
CA GLN A 129 -10.77 8.50 -9.96
C GLN A 129 -10.39 9.91 -10.45
N PRO A 130 -11.33 10.66 -11.06
CA PRO A 130 -11.04 11.99 -11.62
C PRO A 130 -11.01 13.09 -10.55
N ASP A 131 -11.62 12.83 -9.38
CA ASP A 131 -11.73 13.80 -8.29
C ASP A 131 -10.64 13.61 -7.25
N ALA A 132 -10.30 14.65 -6.49
CA ALA A 132 -9.38 14.55 -5.37
C ALA A 132 -10.04 13.85 -4.16
N PRO A 133 -9.30 13.00 -3.44
CA PRO A 133 -7.92 12.54 -3.69
C PRO A 133 -7.84 11.48 -4.79
N GLY A 134 -7.06 11.73 -5.83
CA GLY A 134 -6.92 10.82 -6.98
C GLY A 134 -5.88 11.30 -7.97
N TRP A 135 -5.20 10.38 -8.64
CA TRP A 135 -4.15 10.69 -9.62
C TRP A 135 -4.67 11.45 -10.84
N LEU A 136 -5.88 11.10 -11.33
CA LEU A 136 -6.43 11.78 -12.50
C LEU A 136 -6.90 13.21 -12.20
N TYR A 137 -7.14 13.56 -10.94
CA TYR A 137 -7.37 14.94 -10.56
C TYR A 137 -6.16 15.82 -10.91
N GLU A 138 -4.95 15.37 -10.54
CA GLU A 138 -3.72 16.08 -10.87
C GLU A 138 -3.54 16.21 -12.38
N VAL A 139 -3.75 15.12 -13.14
CA VAL A 139 -3.71 15.11 -14.61
C VAL A 139 -4.73 16.08 -15.19
N GLY A 140 -5.95 16.09 -14.69
CA GLY A 140 -7.02 17.01 -15.11
C GLY A 140 -6.70 18.48 -14.85
N LYS A 141 -5.83 18.77 -13.88
CA LYS A 141 -5.29 20.12 -13.61
C LYS A 141 -4.05 20.46 -14.47
N GLY A 142 -3.63 19.59 -15.37
CA GLY A 142 -2.49 19.79 -16.23
C GLY A 142 -1.14 19.50 -15.57
N ALA A 143 -1.11 18.69 -14.52
CA ALA A 143 0.13 18.27 -13.86
C ALA A 143 1.02 17.50 -14.84
N THR A 144 2.30 17.85 -14.84
CA THR A 144 3.37 17.15 -15.59
C THR A 144 4.29 16.35 -14.66
N THR A 145 4.08 16.50 -13.37
CA THR A 145 4.82 15.84 -12.28
C THR A 145 3.83 15.41 -11.21
N VAL A 146 4.20 14.44 -10.39
CA VAL A 146 3.39 14.02 -9.24
C VAL A 146 3.52 15.04 -8.10
N TRP A 147 2.41 15.41 -7.51
CA TRP A 147 2.36 16.39 -6.44
C TRP A 147 2.52 15.75 -5.04
N GLU A 148 2.97 16.55 -4.07
CA GLU A 148 3.08 16.13 -2.67
C GLU A 148 1.73 15.93 -2.01
N THR A 149 0.73 16.72 -2.39
CA THR A 149 -0.64 16.64 -1.89
C THR A 149 -1.62 16.49 -3.04
N TRP A 150 -2.73 15.78 -2.80
CA TRP A 150 -3.76 15.52 -3.81
C TRP A 150 -4.43 16.78 -4.37
N THR A 151 -4.32 17.88 -3.67
CA THR A 151 -4.84 19.20 -4.07
C THR A 151 -3.72 20.23 -4.19
N GLY A 152 -2.56 19.80 -4.71
CA GLY A 152 -1.37 20.65 -4.86
C GLY A 152 -1.60 21.96 -5.63
N ILE A 153 -2.62 22.00 -6.49
CA ILE A 153 -3.19 23.23 -7.04
C ILE A 153 -4.67 23.30 -6.63
N ASP A 154 -5.04 24.35 -5.93
CA ASP A 154 -6.39 24.54 -5.43
C ASP A 154 -7.38 25.01 -6.54
N GLU A 155 -8.63 25.20 -6.16
CA GLU A 155 -9.70 25.65 -7.06
C GLU A 155 -9.42 27.01 -7.71
N ASN A 156 -8.63 27.86 -7.04
CA ASN A 156 -8.24 29.19 -7.51
C ASN A 156 -6.94 29.17 -8.35
N GLY A 157 -6.39 27.99 -8.62
CA GLY A 157 -5.13 27.82 -9.33
C GLY A 157 -3.89 28.15 -8.50
N LYS A 158 -4.01 28.23 -7.17
CA LYS A 158 -2.89 28.50 -6.29
C LYS A 158 -2.16 27.23 -5.92
N PRO A 159 -0.82 27.17 -6.10
CA PRO A 159 -0.03 26.03 -5.71
C PRO A 159 0.16 25.95 -4.19
N HIS A 160 0.12 24.72 -3.67
CA HIS A 160 0.38 24.37 -2.27
C HIS A 160 1.39 23.23 -2.22
N GLU A 161 2.34 23.29 -1.28
CA GLU A 161 3.38 22.30 -1.08
C GLU A 161 4.21 22.06 -2.36
N SER A 162 4.90 20.92 -2.47
CA SER A 162 5.71 20.63 -3.64
C SER A 162 4.87 20.10 -4.80
N LEU A 163 5.04 20.67 -5.98
CA LEU A 163 4.45 20.15 -7.22
C LEU A 163 5.36 19.12 -7.92
N ASN A 164 6.46 18.72 -7.31
CA ASN A 164 7.34 17.68 -7.81
C ASN A 164 7.80 16.78 -6.65
N HIS A 165 6.99 15.77 -6.33
CA HIS A 165 7.22 14.88 -5.19
C HIS A 165 6.95 13.43 -5.58
N TYR A 166 7.88 12.53 -5.27
CA TYR A 166 7.85 11.15 -5.78
C TYR A 166 6.81 10.22 -5.14
N SER A 167 6.34 10.52 -3.93
CA SER A 167 5.67 9.51 -3.07
C SER A 167 4.43 8.89 -3.69
N TYR A 168 3.53 9.68 -4.24
CA TYR A 168 2.33 9.13 -4.90
C TYR A 168 2.61 8.55 -6.28
N GLY A 169 3.77 8.88 -6.87
CA GLY A 169 4.27 8.24 -8.09
C GLY A 169 4.60 6.76 -7.94
N ALA A 170 4.63 6.24 -6.70
CA ALA A 170 4.79 4.82 -6.43
C ALA A 170 3.68 3.94 -7.08
N ILE A 171 2.55 4.52 -7.50
CA ILE A 171 1.53 3.82 -8.31
C ILE A 171 2.11 3.21 -9.59
N CYS A 172 3.21 3.77 -10.13
CA CYS A 172 3.91 3.22 -11.29
C CYS A 172 4.34 1.76 -11.08
N GLY A 173 4.67 1.37 -9.83
CA GLY A 173 4.94 -0.02 -9.50
C GLY A 173 3.76 -0.94 -9.82
N TRP A 174 2.55 -0.52 -9.50
CA TRP A 174 1.34 -1.28 -9.84
C TRP A 174 0.99 -1.19 -11.32
N LEU A 175 1.24 -0.06 -11.99
CA LEU A 175 1.03 0.05 -13.44
C LEU A 175 1.90 -0.95 -14.20
N PHE A 176 3.17 -1.08 -13.85
CA PHE A 176 4.05 -2.07 -14.48
C PHE A 176 3.76 -3.50 -14.01
N GLY A 177 3.72 -3.73 -12.69
CA GLY A 177 3.63 -5.07 -12.11
C GLY A 177 2.21 -5.65 -12.07
N GLY A 178 1.18 -4.82 -12.01
CA GLY A 178 -0.22 -5.21 -11.98
C GLY A 178 -0.89 -5.05 -13.34
N VAL A 179 -1.05 -3.82 -13.82
CA VAL A 179 -1.76 -3.52 -15.08
C VAL A 179 -1.09 -4.18 -16.27
N CYS A 180 0.21 -3.89 -16.51
CA CYS A 180 0.99 -4.53 -17.58
C CYS A 180 1.45 -5.94 -17.21
N GLY A 181 1.44 -6.29 -15.93
CA GLY A 181 1.81 -7.61 -15.42
C GLY A 181 3.27 -7.99 -15.61
N ILE A 182 4.17 -7.01 -15.77
CA ILE A 182 5.59 -7.24 -15.98
C ILE A 182 6.29 -7.32 -14.62
N ARG A 183 6.76 -8.51 -14.26
CA ARG A 183 7.45 -8.76 -12.98
C ARG A 183 8.75 -9.51 -13.21
N TYR A 184 9.77 -9.13 -12.48
CA TYR A 184 11.03 -9.86 -12.43
C TYR A 184 11.30 -10.29 -10.98
N THR A 185 11.24 -11.60 -10.74
CA THR A 185 11.38 -12.17 -9.39
C THR A 185 12.24 -13.44 -9.50
N ASP A 186 13.19 -13.58 -8.60
CA ASP A 186 14.06 -14.76 -8.51
C ASP A 186 14.76 -15.13 -9.84
N GLY A 187 15.18 -14.11 -10.60
CA GLY A 187 15.85 -14.33 -11.87
C GLY A 187 14.92 -14.66 -13.05
N ALA A 188 13.60 -14.68 -12.83
CA ALA A 188 12.62 -14.99 -13.86
C ALA A 188 11.76 -13.75 -14.22
N LEU A 189 11.55 -13.55 -15.51
CA LEU A 189 10.60 -12.59 -16.04
C LEU A 189 9.21 -13.25 -16.16
N THR A 190 8.21 -12.66 -15.54
CA THR A 190 6.80 -13.07 -15.66
C THR A 190 6.03 -11.96 -16.36
N ILE A 191 5.16 -12.35 -17.30
CA ILE A 191 4.21 -11.45 -17.95
C ILE A 191 2.82 -11.99 -17.68
N ALA A 192 2.09 -11.33 -16.77
CA ALA A 192 0.75 -11.72 -16.33
C ALA A 192 -0.09 -10.45 -16.08
N PRO A 193 -0.57 -9.79 -17.15
CA PRO A 193 -1.36 -8.57 -17.02
C PRO A 193 -2.68 -8.84 -16.30
N THR A 194 -3.13 -7.83 -15.55
CA THR A 194 -4.43 -7.83 -14.90
C THR A 194 -5.30 -6.77 -15.59
N PRO A 195 -5.88 -7.09 -16.77
CA PRO A 195 -6.65 -6.12 -17.54
C PRO A 195 -7.98 -5.81 -16.87
N ASP A 196 -8.48 -4.61 -17.11
CA ASP A 196 -9.83 -4.20 -16.78
C ASP A 196 -10.50 -3.57 -18.01
N LYS A 197 -11.80 -3.81 -18.14
CA LYS A 197 -12.59 -3.30 -19.28
C LYS A 197 -12.71 -1.78 -19.32
N SER A 198 -12.40 -1.08 -18.25
CA SER A 198 -12.33 0.39 -18.21
C SER A 198 -11.14 0.96 -18.98
N LEU A 199 -10.12 0.13 -19.25
CA LEU A 199 -9.03 0.47 -20.16
C LEU A 199 -9.41 0.03 -21.57
N GLY A 200 -9.35 0.92 -22.52
CA GLY A 200 -9.56 0.57 -23.93
C GLY A 200 -8.43 -0.29 -24.50
N TRP A 201 -7.22 -0.10 -23.96
CA TRP A 201 -5.99 -0.85 -24.26
C TRP A 201 -4.95 -0.63 -23.14
N ALA A 202 -3.98 -1.49 -23.02
CA ALA A 202 -2.85 -1.38 -22.10
C ALA A 202 -1.58 -2.00 -22.72
#